data_7afce6a9880c6ee5ff1d8dd43bde879c
#
_entry.id   7afce6a9880c6ee5ff1d8dd43bde879c
#
_cell.length_a   1.000
_cell.length_b   1.000
_cell.length_c   1.000
_cell.angle_alpha   90.00
_cell.angle_beta   90.00
_cell.angle_gamma   90.00
#
_symmetry.space_group_name_H-M   'P 1'
#
loop_
_entity.id
_entity.type
_entity.pdbx_description
1 polymer ?
#
loop_
_entity_poly.entity_id
_entity_poly.type
_entity_poly.pdbx_seq_one_letter_code
_entity_poly.pdbx_strand_id
1 'polypeptide(L)'
;EACENVEEQRRYLNIIHERIHSLNEMLEELFMFTKLKNESYRLELTSCCINRILKETVFSYYDDWVRREIQPDIQITEEQLYIDGNKQGLSRIIQNVIKNGLDHGEKKIRIVLKREQNQAVLRISNQVIASEQIDIEHVFDRFYKADAARSKTSTGLGLSIAREFVRRMNGEIGAKIEENEFIVEMRFNL
;
A
#
# COMPACT_ATOMS: atom_id res chain seq x y z
N GLU A 1 33.04 -22.21 -21.50
CA GLU A 1 33.65 -21.72 -20.23
C GLU A 1 33.67 -20.19 -20.13
N ALA A 2 34.14 -19.40 -21.14
CA ALA A 2 34.15 -17.93 -21.04
C ALA A 2 32.73 -17.32 -21.13
N CYS A 3 31.84 -17.85 -21.95
CA CYS A 3 30.42 -17.38 -22.06
C CYS A 3 29.60 -17.71 -20.79
N GLU A 4 29.78 -18.88 -20.20
CA GLU A 4 29.12 -19.28 -18.95
C GLU A 4 29.50 -18.35 -17.80
N ASN A 5 30.75 -17.93 -17.73
CA ASN A 5 31.23 -17.00 -16.70
C ASN A 5 30.61 -15.59 -16.84
N VAL A 6 30.36 -15.11 -18.05
CA VAL A 6 29.74 -13.79 -18.31
C VAL A 6 28.26 -13.81 -17.96
N GLU A 7 27.52 -14.89 -18.26
CA GLU A 7 26.10 -15.01 -17.89
C GLU A 7 25.93 -15.14 -16.36
N GLU A 8 26.81 -15.90 -15.72
CA GLU A 8 26.82 -16.04 -14.27
C GLU A 8 27.13 -14.71 -13.57
N GLN A 9 28.12 -13.96 -14.08
CA GLN A 9 28.43 -12.62 -13.59
C GLN A 9 27.26 -11.65 -13.75
N ARG A 10 26.58 -11.66 -14.90
CA ARG A 10 25.36 -10.85 -15.12
C ARG A 10 24.25 -11.22 -14.14
N ARG A 11 24.04 -12.50 -13.88
CA ARG A 11 23.08 -12.99 -12.89
C ARG A 11 23.38 -12.46 -11.49
N TYR A 12 24.65 -12.51 -11.05
CA TYR A 12 25.05 -11.97 -9.75
C TYR A 12 24.89 -10.46 -9.68
N LEU A 13 25.25 -9.73 -10.74
CA LEU A 13 25.06 -8.28 -10.80
C LEU A 13 23.58 -7.90 -10.70
N ASN A 14 22.69 -8.62 -11.37
CA ASN A 14 21.26 -8.38 -11.27
C ASN A 14 20.74 -8.65 -9.84
N ILE A 15 21.17 -9.73 -9.20
CA ILE A 15 20.81 -10.04 -7.81
C ILE A 15 21.30 -8.93 -6.87
N ILE A 16 22.53 -8.45 -7.04
CA ILE A 16 23.08 -7.36 -6.23
C ILE A 16 22.27 -6.07 -6.45
N HIS A 17 21.97 -5.75 -7.70
CA HIS A 17 21.17 -4.56 -8.04
C HIS A 17 19.77 -4.60 -7.39
N GLU A 18 19.08 -5.74 -7.48
CA GLU A 18 17.78 -5.95 -6.81
C GLU A 18 17.87 -5.80 -5.28
N ARG A 19 18.97 -6.30 -4.68
CA ARG A 19 19.19 -6.17 -3.24
C ARG A 19 19.47 -4.73 -2.82
N ILE A 20 20.27 -4.00 -3.58
CA ILE A 20 20.54 -2.57 -3.33
C ILE A 20 19.25 -1.77 -3.46
N HIS A 21 18.44 -2.02 -4.49
CA HIS A 21 17.14 -1.36 -4.67
C HIS A 21 16.21 -1.62 -3.47
N SER A 22 16.08 -2.88 -3.05
CA SER A 22 15.28 -3.27 -1.90
C SER A 22 15.76 -2.63 -0.58
N LEU A 23 17.09 -2.51 -0.38
CA LEU A 23 17.65 -1.81 0.78
C LEU A 23 17.35 -0.30 0.75
N ASN A 24 17.43 0.35 -0.40
CA ASN A 24 17.09 1.75 -0.54
C ASN A 24 15.61 2.00 -0.25
N GLU A 25 14.70 1.18 -0.78
CA GLU A 25 13.27 1.26 -0.45
C GLU A 25 13.04 1.13 1.07
N MET A 26 13.71 0.18 1.71
CA MET A 26 13.60 -0.03 3.17
C MET A 26 14.09 1.19 3.96
N LEU A 27 15.20 1.81 3.56
CA LEU A 27 15.74 3.01 4.18
C LEU A 27 14.77 4.20 4.00
N GLU A 28 14.19 4.38 2.82
CA GLU A 28 13.21 5.43 2.57
C GLU A 28 11.94 5.23 3.42
N GLU A 29 11.45 4.01 3.53
CA GLU A 29 10.29 3.69 4.37
C GLU A 29 10.59 3.96 5.85
N LEU A 30 11.76 3.54 6.35
CA LEU A 30 12.18 3.79 7.73
C LEU A 30 12.33 5.29 8.00
N PHE A 31 12.97 6.03 7.09
CA PHE A 31 13.11 7.48 7.19
C PHE A 31 11.75 8.19 7.21
N MET A 32 10.86 7.81 6.29
CA MET A 32 9.50 8.35 6.27
C MET A 32 8.74 8.04 7.55
N PHE A 33 8.83 6.81 8.03
CA PHE A 33 8.18 6.42 9.28
C PHE A 33 8.70 7.24 10.47
N THR A 34 10.02 7.40 10.61
CA THR A 34 10.61 8.17 11.71
C THR A 34 10.22 9.65 11.63
N LYS A 35 10.17 10.21 10.41
CA LYS A 35 9.71 11.57 10.15
C LYS A 35 8.24 11.75 10.57
N LEU A 36 7.38 10.81 10.22
CA LEU A 36 5.96 10.84 10.59
C LEU A 36 5.76 10.64 12.10
N LYS A 37 6.64 9.96 12.81
CA LYS A 37 6.57 9.81 14.27
C LYS A 37 7.09 11.02 15.05
N ASN A 38 7.85 11.89 14.41
CA ASN A 38 8.33 13.11 15.04
C ASN A 38 7.17 14.09 15.24
N GLU A 39 6.84 14.42 16.49
CA GLU A 39 5.74 15.33 16.82
C GLU A 39 5.95 16.75 16.28
N SER A 40 7.20 17.17 16.09
CA SER A 40 7.52 18.47 15.51
C SER A 40 7.31 18.52 14.00
N TYR A 41 7.20 17.35 13.34
CA TYR A 41 6.94 17.32 11.89
C TYR A 41 5.49 17.68 11.60
N ARG A 42 5.28 18.76 10.87
CA ARG A 42 3.96 19.20 10.40
C ARG A 42 3.72 18.70 9.00
N LEU A 43 2.66 17.91 8.81
CA LEU A 43 2.18 17.55 7.49
C LEU A 43 1.33 18.71 6.97
N GLU A 44 1.71 19.30 5.84
CA GLU A 44 0.93 20.34 5.19
C GLU A 44 -0.35 19.72 4.62
N LEU A 45 -1.50 20.16 5.11
CA LEU A 45 -2.81 19.72 4.65
C LEU A 45 -3.40 20.77 3.73
N THR A 46 -3.95 20.33 2.62
CA THR A 46 -4.66 21.16 1.62
C THR A 46 -5.90 20.43 1.16
N SER A 47 -6.84 21.15 0.54
CA SER A 47 -8.02 20.52 -0.05
C SER A 47 -7.59 19.61 -1.23
N CYS A 48 -7.81 18.31 -1.07
CA CYS A 48 -7.43 17.27 -2.02
C CYS A 48 -8.64 16.53 -2.57
N CYS A 49 -8.76 16.45 -3.89
CA CYS A 49 -9.73 15.58 -4.55
C CYS A 49 -9.24 14.12 -4.51
N ILE A 50 -9.79 13.31 -3.58
CA ILE A 50 -9.36 11.92 -3.40
C ILE A 50 -9.64 11.04 -4.62
N ASN A 51 -10.73 11.32 -5.37
CA ASN A 51 -11.04 10.59 -6.62
C ASN A 51 -9.90 10.69 -7.62
N ARG A 52 -9.36 11.91 -7.82
CA ARG A 52 -8.28 12.14 -8.77
C ARG A 52 -7.00 11.45 -8.32
N ILE A 53 -6.62 11.62 -7.06
CA ILE A 53 -5.40 11.01 -6.51
C ILE A 53 -5.48 9.49 -6.59
N LEU A 54 -6.64 8.91 -6.28
CA LEU A 54 -6.86 7.47 -6.40
C LEU A 54 -6.69 7.00 -7.85
N LYS A 55 -7.35 7.67 -8.81
CA LYS A 55 -7.24 7.31 -10.24
C LYS A 55 -5.79 7.40 -10.74
N GLU A 56 -5.10 8.51 -10.43
CA GLU A 56 -3.69 8.70 -10.81
C GLU A 56 -2.80 7.58 -10.24
N THR A 57 -3.00 7.25 -8.95
CA THR A 57 -2.21 6.22 -8.27
C THR A 57 -2.51 4.82 -8.80
N VAL A 58 -3.79 4.45 -8.98
CA VAL A 58 -4.18 3.14 -9.51
C VAL A 58 -3.66 2.96 -10.94
N PHE A 59 -3.73 4.02 -11.76
CA PHE A 59 -3.21 3.99 -13.12
C PHE A 59 -1.70 3.76 -13.18
N SER A 60 -0.93 4.25 -12.19
CA SER A 60 0.52 4.01 -12.13
C SER A 60 0.91 2.53 -11.94
N TYR A 61 -0.05 1.68 -11.56
CA TYR A 61 0.14 0.23 -11.45
C TYR A 61 -0.30 -0.55 -12.69
N TYR A 62 -0.64 0.14 -13.80
CA TYR A 62 -1.18 -0.54 -15.00
C TYR A 62 -0.26 -1.65 -15.51
N ASP A 63 1.04 -1.39 -15.62
CA ASP A 63 2.02 -2.38 -16.08
C ASP A 63 2.16 -3.57 -15.10
N ASP A 64 2.01 -3.31 -13.80
CA ASP A 64 2.00 -4.37 -12.79
C ASP A 64 0.75 -5.24 -12.90
N TRP A 65 -0.42 -4.64 -13.16
CA TRP A 65 -1.66 -5.38 -13.41
C TRP A 65 -1.53 -6.30 -14.62
N VAL A 66 -1.03 -5.77 -15.72
CA VAL A 66 -0.84 -6.53 -16.97
C VAL A 66 0.17 -7.67 -16.76
N ARG A 67 1.32 -7.37 -16.17
CA ARG A 67 2.39 -8.35 -15.95
C ARG A 67 1.97 -9.51 -15.05
N ARG A 68 1.12 -9.21 -14.03
CA ARG A 68 0.63 -10.22 -13.07
C ARG A 68 -0.70 -10.84 -13.48
N GLU A 69 -1.26 -10.46 -14.64
CA GLU A 69 -2.57 -10.91 -15.14
C GLU A 69 -3.71 -10.63 -14.13
N ILE A 70 -3.65 -9.47 -13.45
CA ILE A 70 -4.65 -9.03 -12.50
C ILE A 70 -5.61 -8.06 -13.20
N GLN A 71 -6.93 -8.29 -13.05
CA GLN A 71 -7.96 -7.34 -13.43
C GLN A 71 -8.60 -6.76 -12.17
N PRO A 72 -8.18 -5.57 -11.73
CA PRO A 72 -8.73 -4.96 -10.52
C PRO A 72 -10.18 -4.54 -10.74
N ASP A 73 -11.07 -4.84 -9.78
CA ASP A 73 -12.44 -4.30 -9.74
C ASP A 73 -12.38 -2.91 -9.11
N ILE A 74 -12.56 -1.85 -9.93
CA ILE A 74 -12.40 -0.46 -9.50
C ILE A 74 -13.74 0.24 -9.59
N GLN A 75 -14.28 0.68 -8.45
CA GLN A 75 -15.55 1.37 -8.30
C GLN A 75 -15.30 2.71 -7.60
N ILE A 76 -15.36 3.80 -8.35
CA ILE A 76 -15.14 5.15 -7.84
C ILE A 76 -16.40 5.96 -8.09
N THR A 77 -16.96 6.54 -7.01
CA THR A 77 -18.13 7.45 -7.14
C THR A 77 -17.85 8.59 -8.13
N GLU A 78 -18.86 8.99 -8.88
CA GLU A 78 -18.79 10.14 -9.78
C GLU A 78 -18.72 11.47 -9.04
N GLU A 79 -19.26 11.52 -7.82
CA GLU A 79 -19.17 12.68 -6.94
C GLU A 79 -17.71 12.98 -6.59
N GLN A 80 -17.27 14.21 -6.82
CA GLN A 80 -15.92 14.63 -6.46
C GLN A 80 -15.83 14.85 -4.95
N LEU A 81 -15.05 14.02 -4.26
CA LEU A 81 -14.88 14.07 -2.82
C LEU A 81 -13.60 14.85 -2.48
N TYR A 82 -13.75 15.92 -1.71
CA TYR A 82 -12.63 16.76 -1.27
C TYR A 82 -12.40 16.56 0.23
N ILE A 83 -11.16 16.30 0.59
CA ILE A 83 -10.74 16.12 1.99
C ILE A 83 -9.57 17.03 2.31
N ASP A 84 -9.43 17.41 3.58
CA ASP A 84 -8.22 18.06 4.06
C ASP A 84 -7.10 17.01 4.19
N GLY A 85 -6.19 17.01 3.22
CA GLY A 85 -5.17 15.98 3.10
C GLY A 85 -3.86 16.47 2.51
N ASN A 86 -2.90 15.56 2.44
CA ASN A 86 -1.64 15.76 1.74
C ASN A 86 -1.59 14.85 0.51
N LYS A 87 -1.44 15.46 -0.69
CA LYS A 87 -1.48 14.70 -1.96
C LYS A 87 -0.46 13.55 -1.97
N GLN A 88 0.78 13.80 -1.53
CA GLN A 88 1.84 12.78 -1.52
C GLN A 88 1.56 11.69 -0.48
N GLY A 89 1.05 12.10 0.70
CA GLY A 89 0.64 11.18 1.75
C GLY A 89 -0.50 10.27 1.30
N LEU A 90 -1.54 10.81 0.64
CA LEU A 90 -2.65 10.02 0.10
C LEU A 90 -2.17 9.03 -0.97
N SER A 91 -1.33 9.47 -1.93
CA SER A 91 -0.74 8.56 -2.90
C SER A 91 0.06 7.45 -2.22
N ARG A 92 0.86 7.77 -1.20
CA ARG A 92 1.67 6.78 -0.46
C ARG A 92 0.81 5.78 0.32
N ILE A 93 -0.29 6.23 0.94
CA ILE A 93 -1.27 5.33 1.59
C ILE A 93 -1.80 4.31 0.57
N ILE A 94 -2.31 4.80 -0.56
CA ILE A 94 -2.91 3.96 -1.61
C ILE A 94 -1.87 2.97 -2.15
N GLN A 95 -0.66 3.44 -2.45
CA GLN A 95 0.46 2.61 -2.91
C GLN A 95 0.80 1.49 -1.92
N ASN A 96 0.92 1.82 -0.63
CA ASN A 96 1.26 0.84 0.40
C ASN A 96 0.19 -0.27 0.52
N VAL A 97 -1.10 0.10 0.42
CA VAL A 97 -2.19 -0.88 0.50
C VAL A 97 -2.27 -1.71 -0.78
N ILE A 98 -2.13 -1.10 -1.97
CA ILE A 98 -2.09 -1.85 -3.25
C ILE A 98 -0.89 -2.79 -3.28
N LYS A 99 0.32 -2.31 -2.93
CA LYS A 99 1.54 -3.13 -2.89
C LYS A 99 1.38 -4.31 -1.95
N ASN A 100 0.76 -4.10 -0.77
CA ASN A 100 0.45 -5.19 0.15
C ASN A 100 -0.46 -6.26 -0.50
N GLY A 101 -1.51 -5.83 -1.21
CA GLY A 101 -2.38 -6.75 -1.95
C GLY A 101 -1.66 -7.49 -3.09
N LEU A 102 -0.72 -6.84 -3.79
CA LEU A 102 0.09 -7.45 -4.84
C LEU A 102 1.12 -8.46 -4.32
N ASP A 103 1.67 -8.20 -3.15
CA ASP A 103 2.77 -9.02 -2.57
C ASP A 103 2.24 -10.21 -1.77
N HIS A 104 1.04 -10.11 -1.20
CA HIS A 104 0.49 -11.08 -0.27
C HIS A 104 -0.90 -11.62 -0.67
N GLY A 105 -1.55 -11.01 -1.67
CA GLY A 105 -2.86 -11.41 -2.16
C GLY A 105 -2.80 -12.37 -3.33
N GLU A 106 -3.96 -12.96 -3.63
CA GLU A 106 -4.21 -13.63 -4.89
C GLU A 106 -4.58 -12.60 -6.00
N LYS A 107 -4.87 -13.11 -7.21
CA LYS A 107 -5.14 -12.31 -8.42
C LYS A 107 -6.41 -11.43 -8.37
N LYS A 108 -7.08 -11.29 -7.24
CA LYS A 108 -8.28 -10.47 -7.09
C LYS A 108 -8.02 -9.29 -6.17
N ILE A 109 -8.11 -8.10 -6.72
CA ILE A 109 -8.03 -6.85 -5.98
C ILE A 109 -9.29 -6.04 -6.30
N ARG A 110 -9.93 -5.51 -5.26
CA ARG A 110 -11.08 -4.59 -5.39
C ARG A 110 -10.74 -3.27 -4.73
N ILE A 111 -11.08 -2.18 -5.40
CA ILE A 111 -10.85 -0.80 -4.94
C ILE A 111 -12.18 -0.05 -5.04
N VAL A 112 -12.71 0.40 -3.92
CA VAL A 112 -14.00 1.08 -3.85
C VAL A 112 -13.83 2.42 -3.15
N LEU A 113 -14.20 3.51 -3.82
CA LEU A 113 -14.31 4.83 -3.22
C LEU A 113 -15.77 5.28 -3.27
N LYS A 114 -16.35 5.61 -2.11
CA LYS A 114 -17.73 6.09 -1.99
C LYS A 114 -17.85 7.15 -0.91
N ARG A 115 -18.94 7.92 -0.96
CA ARG A 115 -19.37 8.77 0.14
C ARG A 115 -20.25 7.97 1.09
N GLU A 116 -19.98 8.05 2.38
CA GLU A 116 -20.88 7.60 3.44
C GLU A 116 -21.11 8.77 4.38
N GLN A 117 -22.34 9.31 4.38
CA GLN A 117 -22.69 10.50 5.15
C GLN A 117 -21.74 11.68 4.83
N ASN A 118 -20.95 12.13 5.81
CA ASN A 118 -19.99 13.22 5.66
C ASN A 118 -18.52 12.70 5.57
N GLN A 119 -18.34 11.49 5.06
CA GLN A 119 -17.02 10.89 4.94
C GLN A 119 -16.76 10.33 3.53
N ALA A 120 -15.54 10.49 3.06
CA ALA A 120 -15.00 9.72 1.95
C ALA A 120 -14.49 8.39 2.50
N VAL A 121 -15.04 7.28 2.03
CA VAL A 121 -14.66 5.93 2.44
C VAL A 121 -13.96 5.23 1.29
N LEU A 122 -12.67 4.94 1.47
CA LEU A 122 -11.85 4.17 0.53
C LEU A 122 -11.62 2.77 1.09
N ARG A 123 -12.05 1.74 0.35
CA ARG A 123 -11.78 0.33 0.64
C ARG A 123 -10.89 -0.26 -0.43
N ILE A 124 -9.84 -0.94 -0.01
CA ILE A 124 -8.99 -1.75 -0.89
C ILE A 124 -8.96 -3.14 -0.29
N SER A 125 -9.38 -4.12 -1.06
CA SER A 125 -9.39 -5.51 -0.62
C SER A 125 -8.69 -6.42 -1.61
N ASN A 126 -8.14 -7.52 -1.10
CA ASN A 126 -7.55 -8.59 -1.89
C ASN A 126 -7.88 -9.95 -1.28
N GLN A 127 -8.00 -10.96 -2.12
CA GLN A 127 -8.21 -12.33 -1.68
C GLN A 127 -6.93 -12.87 -1.04
N VAL A 128 -7.07 -13.62 0.07
CA VAL A 128 -5.97 -14.26 0.80
C VAL A 128 -6.23 -15.76 0.98
N ILE A 129 -5.17 -16.59 0.88
CA ILE A 129 -5.29 -18.04 0.96
C ILE A 129 -5.35 -18.52 2.42
N ALA A 130 -4.55 -17.92 3.28
CA ALA A 130 -4.37 -18.34 4.66
C ALA A 130 -4.83 -17.23 5.63
N SER A 131 -6.12 -16.91 5.58
CA SER A 131 -6.71 -15.84 6.41
C SER A 131 -6.51 -16.06 7.92
N GLU A 132 -6.45 -17.32 8.36
CA GLU A 132 -6.26 -17.71 9.77
C GLU A 132 -4.86 -17.35 10.32
N GLN A 133 -3.88 -17.13 9.45
CA GLN A 133 -2.52 -16.78 9.84
C GLN A 133 -2.28 -15.27 9.94
N ILE A 134 -3.30 -14.45 9.60
CA ILE A 134 -3.19 -13.00 9.64
C ILE A 134 -3.76 -12.50 10.97
N ASP A 135 -2.90 -12.00 11.82
CA ASP A 135 -3.31 -11.34 13.06
C ASP A 135 -3.73 -9.89 12.76
N ILE A 136 -5.05 -9.68 12.66
CA ILE A 136 -5.66 -8.39 12.31
C ILE A 136 -5.32 -7.29 13.32
N GLU A 137 -5.15 -7.61 14.59
CA GLU A 137 -4.82 -6.62 15.63
C GLU A 137 -3.43 -6.03 15.40
N HIS A 138 -2.52 -6.81 14.82
CA HIS A 138 -1.12 -6.46 14.62
C HIS A 138 -0.73 -6.07 13.19
N VAL A 139 -1.67 -6.12 12.19
CA VAL A 139 -1.33 -5.83 10.77
C VAL A 139 -0.78 -4.43 10.53
N PHE A 140 -1.07 -3.48 11.40
CA PHE A 140 -0.53 -2.12 11.35
C PHE A 140 0.72 -1.92 12.22
N ASP A 141 1.21 -2.96 12.89
CA ASP A 141 2.42 -2.86 13.68
C ASP A 141 3.67 -2.88 12.80
N ARG A 142 4.74 -2.30 13.32
CA ARG A 142 6.01 -2.21 12.60
C ARG A 142 6.60 -3.60 12.43
N PHE A 143 7.12 -3.87 11.23
CA PHE A 143 7.79 -5.13 10.89
C PHE A 143 6.89 -6.36 11.04
N TYR A 144 5.57 -6.15 11.20
CA TYR A 144 4.63 -7.26 11.21
C TYR A 144 4.61 -7.95 9.84
N LYS A 145 4.69 -9.26 9.87
CA LYS A 145 4.54 -10.16 8.72
C LYS A 145 3.81 -11.40 9.19
N ALA A 146 2.74 -11.78 8.51
CA ALA A 146 2.11 -13.07 8.73
C ALA A 146 3.12 -14.19 8.40
N ASP A 147 3.09 -15.32 9.13
CA ASP A 147 4.08 -16.39 8.99
C ASP A 147 4.19 -16.95 7.56
N ALA A 148 3.08 -17.05 6.82
CA ALA A 148 3.07 -17.44 5.41
C ALA A 148 3.70 -16.41 4.48
N ALA A 149 3.81 -15.15 4.90
CA ALA A 149 4.28 -14.01 4.10
C ALA A 149 5.73 -13.63 4.39
N ARG A 150 6.58 -14.53 4.83
CA ARG A 150 8.03 -14.31 4.96
C ARG A 150 8.70 -14.10 3.59
N SER A 151 8.01 -13.41 2.67
CA SER A 151 8.60 -13.00 1.41
C SER A 151 9.81 -12.10 1.71
N LYS A 152 10.91 -12.35 1.03
CA LYS A 152 12.18 -11.63 1.24
C LYS A 152 12.13 -10.15 0.84
N THR A 153 11.03 -9.68 0.26
CA THR A 153 10.92 -8.37 -0.39
C THR A 153 10.11 -7.34 0.38
N SER A 154 9.18 -7.72 1.27
CA SER A 154 8.38 -6.73 2.02
C SER A 154 9.08 -6.30 3.32
N THR A 155 8.99 -5.03 3.67
CA THR A 155 9.61 -4.45 4.87
C THR A 155 8.78 -4.64 6.14
N GLY A 156 7.46 -4.84 6.00
CA GLY A 156 6.50 -4.81 7.10
C GLY A 156 6.23 -3.40 7.65
N LEU A 157 6.64 -2.36 6.92
CA LEU A 157 6.40 -0.96 7.30
C LEU A 157 5.24 -0.31 6.55
N GLY A 158 4.84 -0.83 5.39
CA GLY A 158 3.88 -0.18 4.50
C GLY A 158 2.55 0.17 5.16
N LEU A 159 1.89 -0.80 5.82
CA LEU A 159 0.62 -0.55 6.52
C LEU A 159 0.79 0.36 7.75
N SER A 160 1.90 0.26 8.48
CA SER A 160 2.18 1.16 9.60
C SER A 160 2.41 2.61 9.16
N ILE A 161 3.04 2.82 8.01
CA ILE A 161 3.18 4.14 7.36
C ILE A 161 1.82 4.66 6.90
N ALA A 162 1.00 3.81 6.29
CA ALA A 162 -0.36 4.18 5.87
C ALA A 162 -1.19 4.64 7.07
N ARG A 163 -1.17 3.90 8.19
CA ARG A 163 -1.86 4.28 9.44
C ARG A 163 -1.39 5.64 9.96
N GLU A 164 -0.09 5.90 9.94
CA GLU A 164 0.44 7.16 10.46
C GLU A 164 0.05 8.35 9.57
N PHE A 165 0.04 8.21 8.24
CA PHE A 165 -0.44 9.26 7.35
C PHE A 165 -1.93 9.52 7.54
N VAL A 166 -2.77 8.47 7.59
CA VAL A 166 -4.22 8.62 7.81
C VAL A 166 -4.50 9.36 9.12
N ARG A 167 -3.81 8.95 10.20
CA ARG A 167 -3.93 9.61 11.51
C ARG A 167 -3.56 11.10 11.45
N ARG A 168 -2.50 11.45 10.72
CA ARG A 168 -2.05 12.84 10.58
C ARG A 168 -2.95 13.69 9.69
N MET A 169 -3.80 13.07 8.90
CA MET A 169 -4.87 13.70 8.12
C MET A 169 -6.23 13.62 8.83
N ASN A 170 -6.24 13.36 10.17
CA ASN A 170 -7.46 13.25 10.98
C ASN A 170 -8.47 12.22 10.44
N GLY A 171 -7.98 11.21 9.72
CA GLY A 171 -8.76 10.09 9.23
C GLY A 171 -8.68 8.87 10.14
N GLU A 172 -9.45 7.86 9.78
CA GLU A 172 -9.47 6.55 10.43
C GLU A 172 -9.03 5.46 9.44
N ILE A 173 -8.31 4.47 9.91
CA ILE A 173 -7.94 3.28 9.12
C ILE A 173 -8.14 2.03 9.95
N GLY A 174 -8.72 1.03 9.33
CA GLY A 174 -8.92 -0.29 9.93
C GLY A 174 -8.68 -1.41 8.92
N ALA A 175 -8.47 -2.61 9.43
CA ALA A 175 -8.40 -3.81 8.61
C ALA A 175 -9.32 -4.89 9.17
N LYS A 176 -9.83 -5.74 8.29
CA LYS A 176 -10.63 -6.91 8.65
C LYS A 176 -10.48 -8.01 7.61
N ILE A 177 -10.89 -9.23 7.97
CA ILE A 177 -11.02 -10.33 7.04
C ILE A 177 -12.49 -10.73 6.99
N GLU A 178 -13.03 -10.79 5.78
CA GLU A 178 -14.38 -11.29 5.50
C GLU A 178 -14.29 -12.24 4.30
N GLU A 179 -14.85 -13.44 4.40
CA GLU A 179 -14.93 -14.42 3.30
C GLU A 179 -13.60 -14.65 2.54
N ASN A 180 -12.48 -14.71 3.26
CA ASN A 180 -11.13 -14.80 2.71
C ASN A 180 -10.66 -13.55 1.92
N GLU A 181 -11.32 -12.42 2.07
CA GLU A 181 -10.82 -11.12 1.63
C GLU A 181 -10.18 -10.37 2.81
N PHE A 182 -8.94 -9.96 2.64
CA PHE A 182 -8.29 -8.98 3.51
C PHE A 182 -8.69 -7.59 3.03
N ILE A 183 -9.34 -6.82 3.89
CA ILE A 183 -9.93 -5.52 3.57
C ILE A 183 -9.24 -4.46 4.43
N VAL A 184 -8.70 -3.43 3.78
CA VAL A 184 -8.26 -2.19 4.43
C VAL A 184 -9.27 -1.09 4.10
N GLU A 185 -9.86 -0.50 5.14
CA GLU A 185 -10.81 0.60 5.02
C GLU A 185 -10.22 1.88 5.61
N MET A 186 -10.35 2.97 4.89
CA MET A 186 -9.91 4.29 5.29
C MET A 186 -11.07 5.28 5.19
N ARG A 187 -11.23 6.15 6.21
CA ARG A 187 -12.29 7.15 6.32
C ARG A 187 -11.68 8.52 6.52
N PHE A 188 -12.14 9.49 5.74
CA PHE A 188 -11.74 10.90 5.83
C PHE A 188 -12.98 11.79 5.86
N ASN A 189 -12.98 12.82 6.68
CA ASN A 189 -14.05 13.82 6.71
C ASN A 189 -14.02 14.69 5.44
N LEU A 190 -15.22 15.00 4.93
CA LEU A 190 -15.45 15.84 3.75
C LEU A 190 -15.62 17.31 4.12
#